data_0fed9416e960bb35928b5214d6ad905a
#
_entry.id   0fed9416e960bb35928b5214d6ad905a
#
_cell.length_a   1.000
_cell.length_b   1.000
_cell.length_c   1.000
_cell.angle_alpha   90.00
_cell.angle_beta   90.00
_cell.angle_gamma   90.00
#
_symmetry.space_group_name_H-M   'P 1'
#
loop_
_entity.id
_entity.type
_entity.pdbx_description
1 polymer ?
#
loop_
_entity_poly.entity_id
_entity_poly.type
_entity_poly.pdbx_seq_one_letter_code
_entity_poly.pdbx_strand_id
1 'polypeptide(L)'
;MTQDAQLKTGKPIPKHVNRFKDLPLVIKEKEVVFTPESIEEDQSLIEKLPSPTGYRILILPFSQKSISKGGIALADSYLEKERLGTNVGYVVGIGPDAYKDPQKFPNGAWCQERDWIIFGRYAGARIKIEGGDLRLLNDDEVLAVIEKPEDVL
;
A
#
# COMPACT_ATOMS: atom_id res chain seq x y z
N MET A 1 21.13 44.11 -28.10
CA MET A 1 20.96 43.51 -27.55
C MET A 1 20.62 42.83 -27.03
N THR A 2 20.51 42.91 -27.14
CA THR A 2 20.09 42.04 -26.59
C THR A 2 19.93 41.29 -26.19
N GLN A 3 19.92 41.19 -26.34
CA GLN A 3 19.70 40.25 -26.03
C GLN A 3 19.73 39.51 -25.69
N ASP A 4 19.83 39.70 -25.89
CA ASP A 4 19.73 38.66 -25.60
C ASP A 4 19.86 38.13 -25.03
N ALA A 5 20.09 38.81 -25.19
CA ALA A 5 20.10 38.06 -24.69
C ALA A 5 20.00 37.49 -24.09
N GLN A 6 20.01 37.65 -24.31
CA GLN A 6 19.87 36.88 -23.85
C GLN A 6 19.85 36.17 -23.40
N LEU A 7 20.07 36.28 -23.70
CA LEU A 7 19.96 35.37 -23.33
C LEU A 7 20.28 35.01 -22.92
N LYS A 8 20.26 35.66 -23.17
CA LYS A 8 20.57 35.18 -22.74
C LYS A 8 20.65 34.61 -22.10
N THR A 9 20.92 34.76 -22.42
CA THR A 9 20.96 33.97 -21.88
C THR A 9 20.82 33.26 -21.37
N GLY A 10 20.69 33.11 -21.71
CA GLY A 10 20.48 32.17 -21.41
C GLY A 10 20.39 31.52 -21.18
N LYS A 11 20.39 31.35 -21.32
CA LYS A 11 20.31 30.49 -21.11
C LYS A 11 20.11 29.64 -21.10
N PRO A 12 20.07 29.26 -21.30
CA PRO A 12 19.81 28.41 -21.57
C PRO A 12 19.56 27.30 -21.15
N ILE A 13 19.04 27.15 -20.92
CA ILE A 13 18.78 26.15 -20.50
C ILE A 13 18.97 25.09 -20.88
N PRO A 14 19.60 24.93 -20.75
CA PRO A 14 19.75 23.90 -21.15
C PRO A 14 19.34 22.84 -20.77
N LYS A 15 19.39 23.15 -21.29
CA LYS A 15 18.93 22.77 -20.81
C LYS A 15 18.44 21.67 -20.33
N HIS A 16 17.73 21.35 -20.59
CA HIS A 16 17.18 20.35 -19.86
C HIS A 16 17.77 18.98 -20.11
N VAL A 17 18.47 18.85 -21.14
CA VAL A 17 19.11 17.55 -21.46
C VAL A 17 20.23 17.25 -20.46
N ASN A 18 20.98 18.27 -20.11
CA ASN A 18 22.06 18.09 -19.17
C ASN A 18 21.57 17.98 -17.74
N ARG A 19 20.37 18.46 -17.50
CA ARG A 19 19.76 18.40 -16.17
C ARG A 19 19.67 16.97 -15.64
N PHE A 20 19.46 16.00 -16.51
CA PHE A 20 19.36 14.60 -16.09
C PHE A 20 20.70 13.88 -16.04
N LYS A 21 21.69 14.38 -16.79
CA LYS A 21 23.04 13.82 -16.76
C LYS A 21 23.87 14.33 -15.60
N ASP A 22 23.66 15.60 -15.24
CA ASP A 22 24.42 16.27 -14.21
C ASP A 22 23.71 16.25 -12.86
N LEU A 23 22.52 15.69 -12.81
CA LEU A 23 21.90 15.41 -11.55
C LEU A 23 22.85 14.50 -10.77
N PRO A 24 23.33 15.01 -9.64
CA PRO A 24 24.15 14.19 -8.80
C PRO A 24 23.36 12.95 -8.54
N LEU A 25 23.97 11.87 -8.91
CA LEU A 25 23.52 10.60 -8.47
C LEU A 25 22.10 10.67 -8.04
N VAL A 26 21.27 10.29 -8.96
CA VAL A 26 19.95 9.94 -8.56
C VAL A 26 20.12 9.13 -7.30
N ILE A 27 19.93 9.80 -6.19
CA ILE A 27 19.58 9.10 -4.98
C ILE A 27 18.38 8.34 -5.44
N LYS A 28 18.56 7.08 -5.74
CA LYS A 28 17.46 6.20 -5.96
C LYS A 28 16.70 6.30 -4.66
N GLU A 29 15.66 7.10 -4.67
CA GLU A 29 14.71 7.07 -3.59
C GLU A 29 14.38 5.61 -3.43
N LYS A 30 14.62 5.11 -2.24
CA LYS A 30 14.29 3.73 -1.93
C LYS A 30 12.87 3.55 -2.40
N GLU A 31 12.73 2.63 -3.32
CA GLU A 31 11.42 2.25 -3.80
C GLU A 31 10.59 1.90 -2.58
N VAL A 32 9.58 2.74 -2.31
CA VAL A 32 8.76 2.57 -1.12
C VAL A 32 7.85 1.37 -1.36
N VAL A 33 8.11 0.30 -0.62
CA VAL A 33 7.27 -0.89 -0.65
C VAL A 33 6.57 -0.97 0.70
N PHE A 34 5.24 -0.95 0.68
CA PHE A 34 4.46 -1.10 1.89
C PHE A 34 4.42 -2.56 2.31
N THR A 35 5.02 -2.86 3.45
CA THR A 35 4.92 -4.14 4.14
C THR A 35 4.49 -3.86 5.57
N PRO A 36 3.96 -4.87 6.29
CA PRO A 36 3.61 -4.66 7.69
C PRO A 36 4.77 -4.14 8.50
N GLU A 37 5.97 -4.69 8.26
CA GLU A 37 7.17 -4.30 8.97
C GLU A 37 7.53 -2.84 8.68
N SER A 38 7.50 -2.44 7.40
CA SER A 38 7.85 -1.07 7.03
C SER A 38 6.87 -0.05 7.63
N ILE A 39 5.60 -0.43 7.77
CA ILE A 39 4.59 0.42 8.37
C ILE A 39 4.82 0.57 9.88
N GLU A 40 5.27 -0.47 10.54
CA GLU A 40 5.53 -0.42 11.97
C GLU A 40 6.80 0.37 12.30
N GLU A 41 7.80 0.32 11.42
CA GLU A 41 9.08 0.97 11.69
C GLU A 41 9.10 2.44 11.31
N ASP A 42 8.32 2.84 10.32
CA ASP A 42 8.38 4.21 9.79
C ASP A 42 7.01 4.89 9.81
N GLN A 43 6.81 5.73 10.81
CA GLN A 43 5.58 6.51 10.94
C GLN A 43 5.29 7.39 9.72
N SER A 44 6.34 7.82 9.01
CA SER A 44 6.15 8.66 7.83
C SER A 44 5.44 7.93 6.69
N LEU A 45 5.52 6.61 6.66
CA LEU A 45 4.80 5.80 5.67
C LEU A 45 3.31 5.75 5.96
N ILE A 46 2.93 5.74 7.23
CA ILE A 46 1.52 5.75 7.62
C ILE A 46 0.83 7.03 7.14
N GLU A 47 1.54 8.15 7.19
CA GLU A 47 0.99 9.44 6.75
C GLU A 47 0.69 9.49 5.25
N LYS A 48 1.33 8.62 4.47
CA LYS A 48 1.08 8.52 3.03
C LYS A 48 -0.09 7.63 2.69
N LEU A 49 -0.59 6.87 3.65
CA LEU A 49 -1.70 5.96 3.44
C LEU A 49 -3.03 6.73 3.52
N PRO A 50 -4.03 6.33 2.74
CA PRO A 50 -5.34 6.92 2.88
C PRO A 50 -5.93 6.59 4.25
N SER A 51 -6.66 7.54 4.82
CA SER A 51 -7.37 7.32 6.09
C SER A 51 -8.78 6.82 5.81
N PRO A 52 -9.15 5.66 6.31
CA PRO A 52 -10.50 5.15 6.11
C PRO A 52 -11.52 6.05 6.83
N THR A 53 -12.67 6.23 6.22
CA THR A 53 -13.75 7.03 6.77
C THR A 53 -14.91 6.15 7.20
N GLY A 54 -15.75 6.68 8.10
CA GLY A 54 -16.94 5.98 8.55
C GLY A 54 -16.62 4.63 9.17
N TYR A 55 -17.29 3.60 8.70
CA TYR A 55 -17.12 2.24 9.22
C TYR A 55 -16.20 1.37 8.38
N ARG A 56 -15.32 1.99 7.60
CA ARG A 56 -14.41 1.25 6.71
C ARG A 56 -13.10 0.92 7.41
N ILE A 57 -12.45 -0.10 6.88
CA ILE A 57 -11.17 -0.61 7.38
C ILE A 57 -10.19 -0.64 6.21
N LEU A 58 -8.99 -0.11 6.42
CA LEU A 58 -7.93 -0.14 5.43
C LEU A 58 -7.05 -1.36 5.67
N ILE A 59 -6.88 -2.15 4.63
CA ILE A 59 -6.15 -3.42 4.68
C ILE A 59 -5.00 -3.40 3.71
N LEU A 60 -3.85 -3.89 4.15
CA LEU A 60 -2.73 -4.23 3.29
C LEU A 60 -2.80 -5.73 2.99
N PRO A 61 -3.21 -6.13 1.78
CA PRO A 61 -3.31 -7.55 1.45
C PRO A 61 -1.95 -8.24 1.56
N PHE A 62 -1.97 -9.47 2.06
CA PHE A 62 -0.77 -10.27 2.13
C PHE A 62 -0.33 -10.67 0.72
N SER A 63 0.93 -10.43 0.40
CA SER A 63 1.49 -10.82 -0.87
C SER A 63 2.65 -11.78 -0.66
N GLN A 64 2.64 -12.85 -1.42
CA GLN A 64 3.75 -13.79 -1.38
C GLN A 64 4.98 -13.18 -2.07
N LYS A 65 6.14 -13.72 -1.74
CA LYS A 65 7.36 -13.29 -2.39
C LYS A 65 7.30 -13.62 -3.88
N SER A 66 7.91 -12.78 -4.67
CA SER A 66 7.94 -12.93 -6.13
C SER A 66 8.82 -14.08 -6.63
N ILE A 67 9.25 -14.93 -5.72
CA ILE A 67 10.14 -16.06 -6.04
C ILE A 67 9.49 -17.35 -5.53
N SER A 68 9.41 -18.34 -6.37
CA SER A 68 8.90 -19.66 -6.00
C SER A 68 9.87 -20.36 -5.03
N LYS A 69 9.39 -21.43 -4.38
CA LYS A 69 10.23 -22.24 -3.47
C LYS A 69 11.50 -22.76 -4.15
N GLY A 70 11.48 -22.92 -5.47
CA GLY A 70 12.65 -23.33 -6.25
C GLY A 70 13.58 -22.20 -6.66
N GLY A 71 13.34 -20.99 -6.20
CA GLY A 71 14.16 -19.82 -6.54
C GLY A 71 13.89 -19.23 -7.93
N ILE A 72 12.84 -19.67 -8.59
CA ILE A 72 12.45 -19.19 -9.92
C ILE A 72 11.55 -17.97 -9.77
N ALA A 73 11.89 -16.87 -10.44
CA ALA A 73 11.06 -15.68 -10.45
C ALA A 73 9.71 -15.97 -11.11
N LEU A 74 8.63 -15.53 -10.45
CA LEU A 74 7.27 -15.71 -10.97
C LEU A 74 6.94 -14.60 -11.96
N ALA A 75 6.15 -14.93 -12.97
CA ALA A 75 5.71 -13.93 -13.95
C ALA A 75 4.77 -12.90 -13.29
N ASP A 76 4.88 -11.65 -13.72
CA ASP A 76 4.06 -10.57 -13.18
C ASP A 76 2.56 -10.86 -13.26
N SER A 77 2.13 -11.48 -14.36
CA SER A 77 0.73 -11.86 -14.53
C SER A 77 0.26 -12.88 -13.50
N TYR A 78 1.14 -13.77 -13.09
CA TYR A 78 0.82 -14.75 -12.05
C TYR A 78 0.72 -14.08 -10.69
N LEU A 79 1.69 -13.23 -10.37
CA LEU A 79 1.69 -12.47 -9.11
C LEU A 79 0.46 -11.57 -9.00
N GLU A 80 0.06 -10.96 -10.10
CA GLU A 80 -1.13 -10.12 -10.10
C GLU A 80 -2.40 -10.94 -9.85
N LYS A 81 -2.51 -12.11 -10.43
CA LYS A 81 -3.64 -13.00 -10.17
C LYS A 81 -3.68 -13.44 -8.71
N GLU A 82 -2.55 -13.72 -8.12
CA GLU A 82 -2.48 -14.06 -6.70
C GLU A 82 -2.92 -12.88 -5.83
N ARG A 83 -2.42 -11.68 -6.12
CA ARG A 83 -2.84 -10.47 -5.39
C ARG A 83 -4.34 -10.25 -5.47
N LEU A 84 -4.90 -10.48 -6.64
CA LEU A 84 -6.35 -10.33 -6.84
C LEU A 84 -7.14 -11.39 -6.07
N GLY A 85 -6.55 -12.57 -5.87
CA GLY A 85 -7.18 -13.67 -5.16
C GLY A 85 -6.91 -13.72 -3.66
N THR A 86 -6.05 -12.84 -3.15
CA THR A 86 -5.69 -12.82 -1.73
C THR A 86 -6.89 -12.52 -0.85
N ASN A 87 -7.03 -13.30 0.20
CA ASN A 87 -8.09 -13.17 1.19
C ASN A 87 -7.54 -12.97 2.62
N VAL A 88 -6.24 -12.74 2.74
CA VAL A 88 -5.56 -12.45 4.02
C VAL A 88 -4.97 -11.06 3.92
N GLY A 89 -5.07 -10.29 4.98
CA GLY A 89 -4.50 -8.94 5.00
C GLY A 89 -4.23 -8.44 6.40
N TYR A 90 -3.40 -7.42 6.45
CA TYR A 90 -2.99 -6.74 7.66
C TYR A 90 -3.81 -5.46 7.83
N VAL A 91 -4.38 -5.25 9.00
CA VAL A 91 -5.20 -4.08 9.30
C VAL A 91 -4.29 -2.88 9.53
N VAL A 92 -4.36 -1.90 8.64
CA VAL A 92 -3.51 -0.70 8.69
C VAL A 92 -4.23 0.45 9.35
N GLY A 93 -5.54 0.55 9.17
CA GLY A 93 -6.32 1.63 9.74
C GLY A 93 -7.79 1.25 9.87
N ILE A 94 -8.44 1.86 10.85
CA ILE A 94 -9.86 1.63 11.14
C ILE A 94 -10.57 2.97 11.17
N GLY A 95 -11.68 3.07 10.45
CA GLY A 95 -12.48 4.29 10.41
C GLY A 95 -13.12 4.59 11.77
N PRO A 96 -13.44 5.86 12.02
CA PRO A 96 -13.93 6.29 13.34
C PRO A 96 -15.28 5.68 13.75
N ASP A 97 -16.08 5.24 12.80
CA ASP A 97 -17.40 4.66 13.09
C ASP A 97 -17.40 3.13 13.04
N ALA A 98 -16.26 2.51 12.71
CA ALA A 98 -16.17 1.07 12.62
C ALA A 98 -16.42 0.41 13.98
N TYR A 99 -17.26 -0.63 13.98
CA TYR A 99 -17.65 -1.40 15.16
C TYR A 99 -18.35 -0.58 16.24
N LYS A 100 -18.92 0.57 15.89
CA LYS A 100 -19.61 1.44 16.85
C LYS A 100 -21.10 1.15 17.00
N ASP A 101 -21.69 0.39 16.07
CA ASP A 101 -23.10 0.02 16.16
C ASP A 101 -23.29 -1.08 17.22
N PRO A 102 -23.94 -0.77 18.36
CA PRO A 102 -24.08 -1.76 19.44
C PRO A 102 -25.05 -2.89 19.10
N GLN A 103 -25.93 -2.70 18.12
CA GLN A 103 -26.83 -3.76 17.68
C GLN A 103 -26.11 -4.76 16.77
N LYS A 104 -25.25 -4.24 15.91
CA LYS A 104 -24.50 -5.07 14.97
C LYS A 104 -23.27 -5.71 15.61
N PHE A 105 -22.65 -4.99 16.54
CA PHE A 105 -21.42 -5.42 17.22
C PHE A 105 -21.60 -5.42 18.74
N PRO A 106 -22.49 -6.26 19.26
CA PRO A 106 -22.78 -6.25 20.70
C PRO A 106 -21.60 -6.70 21.57
N ASN A 107 -20.65 -7.45 20.98
CA ASN A 107 -19.47 -7.94 21.67
C ASN A 107 -18.22 -7.08 21.38
N GLY A 108 -18.38 -5.93 20.75
CA GLY A 108 -17.28 -5.03 20.44
C GLY A 108 -16.65 -5.28 19.09
N ALA A 109 -15.47 -4.71 18.88
CA ALA A 109 -14.76 -4.77 17.62
C ALA A 109 -14.33 -6.20 17.28
N TRP A 110 -14.45 -6.55 15.99
CA TRP A 110 -14.02 -7.85 15.50
C TRP A 110 -12.52 -7.92 15.24
N CYS A 111 -11.89 -6.77 14.98
CA CYS A 111 -10.45 -6.68 14.78
C CYS A 111 -9.95 -5.30 15.20
N GLN A 112 -8.64 -5.17 15.28
CA GLN A 112 -7.94 -3.94 15.65
C GLN A 112 -6.85 -3.66 14.64
N GLU A 113 -6.29 -2.47 14.70
CA GLU A 113 -5.08 -2.16 13.93
C GLU A 113 -3.97 -3.12 14.31
N ARG A 114 -3.21 -3.54 13.31
CA ARG A 114 -2.11 -4.51 13.40
C ARG A 114 -2.55 -5.96 13.52
N ASP A 115 -3.83 -6.23 13.40
CA ASP A 115 -4.30 -7.61 13.31
C ASP A 115 -4.15 -8.14 11.89
N TRP A 116 -3.91 -9.44 11.78
CA TRP A 116 -4.05 -10.17 10.52
C TRP A 116 -5.47 -10.71 10.44
N ILE A 117 -6.11 -10.50 9.32
CA ILE A 117 -7.51 -10.89 9.12
C ILE A 117 -7.71 -11.70 7.84
N ILE A 118 -8.80 -12.44 7.84
CA ILE A 118 -9.30 -13.10 6.65
C ILE A 118 -10.55 -12.34 6.21
N PHE A 119 -10.65 -12.10 4.91
CA PHE A 119 -11.80 -11.42 4.33
C PHE A 119 -12.20 -12.08 3.02
N GLY A 120 -13.38 -11.77 2.52
CA GLY A 120 -13.84 -12.31 1.25
C GLY A 120 -12.93 -11.89 0.10
N ARG A 121 -12.58 -12.85 -0.75
CA ARG A 121 -11.65 -12.65 -1.86
C ARG A 121 -12.02 -11.45 -2.74
N TYR A 122 -13.29 -11.19 -2.90
CA TYR A 122 -13.81 -10.11 -3.74
C TYR A 122 -14.39 -8.94 -2.93
N ALA A 123 -14.23 -8.97 -1.61
CA ALA A 123 -14.76 -7.93 -0.74
C ALA A 123 -13.97 -6.64 -0.86
N GLY A 124 -14.69 -5.53 -0.69
CA GLY A 124 -14.08 -4.21 -0.61
C GLY A 124 -13.61 -3.62 -1.92
N ALA A 125 -13.12 -2.41 -1.83
CA ALA A 125 -12.58 -1.66 -2.95
C ALA A 125 -11.05 -1.78 -2.97
N ARG A 126 -10.51 -2.01 -4.15
CA ARG A 126 -9.07 -2.09 -4.34
C ARG A 126 -8.51 -0.72 -4.68
N ILE A 127 -7.39 -0.40 -4.07
CA ILE A 127 -6.70 0.87 -4.28
C ILE A 127 -5.25 0.56 -4.59
N LYS A 128 -4.76 1.12 -5.70
CA LYS A 128 -3.33 1.07 -6.02
C LYS A 128 -2.69 2.38 -5.62
N ILE A 129 -1.61 2.28 -4.90
CA ILE A 129 -0.79 3.44 -4.54
C ILE A 129 0.66 3.14 -4.90
N GLU A 130 1.48 4.16 -4.91
CA GLU A 130 2.91 3.97 -5.07
C GLU A 130 3.43 3.17 -3.87
N GLY A 131 3.99 2.01 -4.14
CA GLY A 131 4.52 1.11 -3.11
C GLY A 131 3.65 -0.08 -2.77
N GLY A 132 2.43 -0.18 -3.30
CA GLY A 132 1.62 -1.37 -3.05
C GLY A 132 0.15 -1.23 -3.39
N ASP A 133 -0.54 -2.31 -3.14
CA ASP A 133 -1.99 -2.40 -3.31
C ASP A 133 -2.64 -2.40 -1.92
N LEU A 134 -3.74 -1.67 -1.80
CA LEU A 134 -4.52 -1.62 -0.57
C LEU A 134 -5.95 -2.07 -0.87
N ARG A 135 -6.67 -2.38 0.19
CA ARG A 135 -8.09 -2.70 0.08
C ARG A 135 -8.86 -2.03 1.22
N LEU A 136 -10.01 -1.47 0.86
CA LEU A 136 -10.95 -0.90 1.85
C LEU A 136 -12.13 -1.84 2.01
N LEU A 137 -12.32 -2.32 3.22
CA LEU A 137 -13.43 -3.20 3.58
C LEU A 137 -14.43 -2.41 4.43
N ASN A 138 -15.66 -2.89 4.46
CA ASN A 138 -16.58 -2.51 5.52
C ASN A 138 -16.23 -3.31 6.78
N ASP A 139 -16.63 -2.80 7.93
CA ASP A 139 -16.32 -3.43 9.22
C ASP A 139 -16.91 -4.84 9.38
N ASP A 140 -18.01 -5.13 8.70
CA ASP A 140 -18.66 -6.44 8.73
C ASP A 140 -18.15 -7.42 7.66
N GLU A 141 -17.15 -7.03 6.89
CA GLU A 141 -16.57 -7.90 5.86
C GLU A 141 -15.39 -8.72 6.35
N VAL A 142 -15.00 -8.56 7.61
CA VAL A 142 -13.97 -9.36 8.25
C VAL A 142 -14.56 -10.72 8.62
N LEU A 143 -13.94 -11.79 8.15
CA LEU A 143 -14.43 -13.16 8.37
C LEU A 143 -13.76 -13.80 9.58
N ALA A 144 -12.48 -13.54 9.81
CA ALA A 144 -11.73 -14.11 10.93
C ALA A 144 -10.48 -13.27 11.24
N VAL A 145 -9.95 -13.45 12.44
CA VAL A 145 -8.66 -12.90 12.84
C VAL A 145 -7.70 -14.07 13.03
N ILE A 146 -6.48 -13.90 12.56
CA ILE A 146 -5.43 -14.92 12.64
C ILE A 146 -4.17 -14.32 13.24
N GLU A 147 -3.27 -15.15 13.74
CA GLU A 147 -2.02 -14.66 14.30
C GLU A 147 -0.97 -14.38 13.22
N LYS A 148 -0.88 -15.27 12.25
CA LYS A 148 0.13 -15.18 11.21
C LYS A 148 -0.49 -15.47 9.84
N PRO A 149 -0.08 -14.71 8.81
CA PRO A 149 -0.62 -14.95 7.46
C PRO A 149 -0.23 -16.33 6.90
N GLU A 150 0.89 -16.90 7.36
CA GLU A 150 1.36 -18.20 6.92
C GLU A 150 0.49 -19.36 7.43
N ASP A 151 -0.32 -19.11 8.44
CA ASP A 151 -1.22 -20.13 9.00
C ASP A 151 -2.38 -20.45 8.02
N VAL A 152 -2.55 -19.64 7.00
CA VAL A 152 -3.58 -19.83 5.96
C VAL A 152 -2.89 -20.09 4.63
N LEU A 153 -3.27 -21.20 4.00
CA LEU A 153 -2.71 -21.61 2.70
C LEU A 153 -3.60 -21.19 1.54
#